data_cfe67a4b05d7a401fc4f04e33a452a3d
#
_entry.id   cfe67a4b05d7a401fc4f04e33a452a3d
#
_cell.length_a   1.000
_cell.length_b   1.000
_cell.length_c   1.000
_cell.angle_alpha   90.00
_cell.angle_beta   90.00
_cell.angle_gamma   90.00
#
_symmetry.space_group_name_H-M   'P 1'
#
loop_
_entity.id
_entity.type
_entity.pdbx_description
1 polymer ?
#
loop_
_entity_poly.entity_id
_entity_poly.type
_entity_poly.pdbx_seq_one_letter_code
_entity_poly.pdbx_strand_id
1 'polypeptide(L)'
;MVNFSAAEARAFGMKASVPFFKLMNMRQVTIAAVNGFALGGGCEISMACDIRIASDNASFAQPETGLGIIPGFGGTQRLARLVGMGRAKELIFTCDNINAEEAYRIGLVNKVVANEELMSTAKDMAKKIISKGSYAVSIAKAAINNGYDMDIQNAVEMEANLFGITCSTHDKKEGMTAFLERRAADLTAVSYTHLTL
;
A
#
# COMPACT_ATOMS: atom_id res chain seq x y z
N MET A 1 24.54 -11.51 7.54
CA MET A 1 23.91 -12.64 6.82
C MET A 1 24.93 -13.58 6.17
N VAL A 2 26.16 -13.16 5.95
CA VAL A 2 27.19 -13.98 5.26
C VAL A 2 27.32 -15.40 5.83
N ASN A 3 27.13 -15.57 7.14
CA ASN A 3 27.29 -16.86 7.82
C ASN A 3 25.96 -17.54 8.17
N PHE A 4 24.84 -17.07 7.65
CA PHE A 4 23.55 -17.70 7.93
C PHE A 4 23.45 -19.07 7.25
N SER A 5 23.03 -20.09 7.99
CA SER A 5 22.47 -21.30 7.42
C SER A 5 21.13 -21.02 6.72
N ALA A 6 20.66 -21.94 5.92
CA ALA A 6 19.34 -21.82 5.27
C ALA A 6 18.19 -21.65 6.29
N ALA A 7 18.26 -22.33 7.43
CA ALA A 7 17.26 -22.23 8.48
C ALA A 7 17.28 -20.84 9.15
N GLU A 8 18.45 -20.30 9.44
CA GLU A 8 18.62 -18.97 10.02
C GLU A 8 18.17 -17.87 9.05
N ALA A 9 18.56 -18.00 7.77
CA ALA A 9 18.12 -17.06 6.73
C ALA A 9 16.60 -17.06 6.58
N ARG A 10 15.95 -18.23 6.57
CA ARG A 10 14.49 -18.34 6.55
C ARG A 10 13.85 -17.69 7.78
N ALA A 11 14.35 -17.99 8.97
CA ALA A 11 13.84 -17.41 10.22
C ALA A 11 13.97 -15.88 10.23
N PHE A 12 15.10 -15.36 9.75
CA PHE A 12 15.33 -13.92 9.58
C PHE A 12 14.33 -13.29 8.62
N GLY A 13 14.14 -13.87 7.42
CA GLY A 13 13.20 -13.38 6.42
C GLY A 13 11.75 -13.35 6.94
N MET A 14 11.32 -14.42 7.62
CA MET A 14 9.99 -14.47 8.24
C MET A 14 9.80 -13.40 9.31
N LYS A 15 10.77 -13.24 10.21
CA LYS A 15 10.73 -12.23 11.27
C LYS A 15 10.73 -10.81 10.70
N ALA A 16 11.56 -10.55 9.71
CA ALA A 16 11.64 -9.25 9.05
C ALA A 16 10.38 -8.91 8.23
N SER A 17 9.64 -9.91 7.75
CA SER A 17 8.39 -9.69 7.00
C SER A 17 7.22 -9.24 7.90
N VAL A 18 7.27 -9.48 9.22
CA VAL A 18 6.18 -9.12 10.15
C VAL A 18 5.79 -7.63 10.08
N PRO A 19 6.72 -6.66 10.18
CA PRO A 19 6.35 -5.24 10.07
C PRO A 19 5.76 -4.87 8.71
N PHE A 20 6.16 -5.52 7.62
CA PHE A 20 5.60 -5.28 6.29
C PHE A 20 4.13 -5.72 6.21
N PHE A 21 3.82 -6.92 6.73
CA PHE A 21 2.43 -7.36 6.85
C PHE A 21 1.61 -6.47 7.77
N LYS A 22 2.22 -5.97 8.86
CA LYS A 22 1.54 -5.02 9.74
C LYS A 22 1.17 -3.72 9.02
N LEU A 23 2.09 -3.15 8.22
CA LEU A 23 1.82 -1.95 7.40
C LEU A 23 0.67 -2.20 6.42
N MET A 24 0.69 -3.32 5.70
CA MET A 24 -0.36 -3.66 4.74
C MET A 24 -1.74 -3.79 5.40
N ASN A 25 -1.79 -4.38 6.61
CA ASN A 25 -3.04 -4.70 7.29
C ASN A 25 -3.48 -3.65 8.33
N MET A 26 -2.75 -2.54 8.48
CA MET A 26 -3.21 -1.42 9.31
C MET A 26 -4.53 -0.86 8.80
N ARG A 27 -5.41 -0.47 9.75
CA ARG A 27 -6.67 0.22 9.41
C ARG A 27 -6.42 1.56 8.74
N GLN A 28 -5.34 2.24 9.13
CA GLN A 28 -4.92 3.51 8.56
C GLN A 28 -4.32 3.31 7.17
N VAL A 29 -4.56 4.26 6.28
CA VAL A 29 -3.86 4.33 5.01
C VAL A 29 -2.41 4.74 5.26
N THR A 30 -1.49 4.06 4.60
CA THR A 30 -0.06 4.29 4.68
C THR A 30 0.46 4.91 3.39
N ILE A 31 1.27 5.96 3.49
CA ILE A 31 1.87 6.65 2.34
C ILE A 31 3.39 6.59 2.48
N ALA A 32 4.07 5.96 1.54
CA ALA A 32 5.51 6.05 1.42
C ALA A 32 5.88 7.32 0.66
N ALA A 33 6.62 8.21 1.31
CA ALA A 33 7.24 9.39 0.70
C ALA A 33 8.72 9.09 0.46
N VAL A 34 9.07 8.72 -0.78
CA VAL A 34 10.40 8.22 -1.15
C VAL A 34 11.23 9.39 -1.66
N ASN A 35 12.24 9.80 -0.89
CA ASN A 35 13.06 10.99 -1.16
C ASN A 35 14.46 10.69 -1.71
N GLY A 36 14.76 9.45 -2.10
CA GLY A 36 16.07 9.04 -2.58
C GLY A 36 16.11 7.55 -2.91
N PHE A 37 17.17 6.86 -2.51
CA PHE A 37 17.34 5.44 -2.80
C PHE A 37 16.34 4.56 -2.03
N ALA A 38 15.54 3.80 -2.77
CA ALA A 38 14.67 2.74 -2.28
C ALA A 38 15.13 1.41 -2.91
N LEU A 39 16.17 0.80 -2.35
CA LEU A 39 16.83 -0.39 -2.90
C LEU A 39 16.58 -1.59 -1.99
N GLY A 40 16.32 -2.77 -2.56
CA GLY A 40 16.08 -3.99 -1.81
C GLY A 40 15.00 -3.82 -0.76
N GLY A 41 15.32 -4.03 0.52
CA GLY A 41 14.40 -3.83 1.64
C GLY A 41 13.75 -2.45 1.69
N GLY A 42 14.43 -1.38 1.24
CA GLY A 42 13.86 -0.03 1.09
C GLY A 42 12.76 0.03 0.03
N CYS A 43 12.96 -0.65 -1.09
CA CYS A 43 11.92 -0.82 -2.10
C CYS A 43 10.77 -1.67 -1.57
N GLU A 44 11.08 -2.77 -0.89
CA GLU A 44 10.10 -3.71 -0.34
C GLU A 44 9.18 -3.05 0.70
N ILE A 45 9.70 -2.21 1.62
CA ILE A 45 8.87 -1.50 2.59
C ILE A 45 8.00 -0.43 1.92
N SER A 46 8.53 0.26 0.89
CA SER A 46 7.73 1.21 0.13
C SER A 46 6.53 0.53 -0.55
N MET A 47 6.73 -0.68 -1.10
CA MET A 47 5.68 -1.51 -1.70
C MET A 47 4.70 -2.10 -0.67
N ALA A 48 5.06 -2.17 0.60
CA ALA A 48 4.15 -2.57 1.67
C ALA A 48 3.21 -1.44 2.12
N CYS A 49 3.48 -0.20 1.75
CA CYS A 49 2.56 0.92 1.93
C CYS A 49 1.48 0.92 0.86
N ASP A 50 0.32 1.53 1.16
CA ASP A 50 -0.81 1.60 0.22
C ASP A 50 -0.50 2.50 -0.97
N ILE A 51 0.11 3.64 -0.72
CA ILE A 51 0.41 4.67 -1.72
C ILE A 51 1.90 5.01 -1.67
N ARG A 52 2.50 5.24 -2.81
CA ARG A 52 3.91 5.65 -2.98
C ARG A 52 3.99 6.96 -3.75
N ILE A 53 4.60 7.97 -3.14
CA ILE A 53 4.94 9.24 -3.79
C ILE A 53 6.46 9.32 -3.80
N ALA A 54 7.04 9.54 -4.94
CA ALA A 54 8.48 9.67 -5.11
C ALA A 54 8.88 11.12 -5.38
N SER A 55 10.02 11.52 -4.87
CA SER A 55 10.70 12.70 -5.41
C SER A 55 11.34 12.37 -6.75
N ASP A 56 11.59 13.39 -7.56
CA ASP A 56 12.21 13.29 -8.87
C ASP A 56 13.62 12.68 -8.85
N ASN A 57 14.33 12.80 -7.71
CA ASN A 57 15.65 12.20 -7.47
C ASN A 57 15.58 10.79 -6.87
N ALA A 58 14.39 10.21 -6.66
CA ALA A 58 14.26 8.87 -6.13
C ALA A 58 14.69 7.79 -7.13
N SER A 59 15.23 6.70 -6.61
CA SER A 59 15.67 5.54 -7.40
C SER A 59 15.24 4.25 -6.72
N PHE A 60 14.82 3.27 -7.52
CA PHE A 60 14.27 2.00 -7.07
C PHE A 60 15.01 0.83 -7.69
N ALA A 61 15.28 -0.21 -6.91
CA ALA A 61 15.81 -1.48 -7.41
C ALA A 61 15.54 -2.65 -6.46
N GLN A 62 15.71 -3.86 -7.00
CA GLN A 62 15.79 -5.11 -6.24
C GLN A 62 17.14 -5.78 -6.55
N PRO A 63 18.26 -5.34 -5.92
CA PRO A 63 19.62 -5.74 -6.32
C PRO A 63 20.07 -7.07 -5.71
N GLU A 64 19.18 -7.80 -5.02
CA GLU A 64 19.51 -8.98 -4.23
C GLU A 64 20.13 -10.10 -5.06
N THR A 65 19.71 -10.29 -6.31
CA THR A 65 20.25 -11.36 -7.17
C THR A 65 21.72 -11.11 -7.54
N GLY A 66 22.15 -9.85 -7.59
CA GLY A 66 23.56 -9.48 -7.73
C GLY A 66 24.41 -9.88 -6.52
N LEU A 67 23.80 -10.18 -5.36
CA LEU A 67 24.44 -10.70 -4.16
C LEU A 67 24.28 -12.22 -4.00
N GLY A 68 23.69 -12.90 -5.00
CA GLY A 68 23.45 -14.35 -4.96
C GLY A 68 22.29 -14.78 -4.07
N ILE A 69 21.39 -13.86 -3.73
CA ILE A 69 20.15 -14.13 -2.96
C ILE A 69 18.94 -13.57 -3.72
N ILE A 70 17.75 -13.85 -3.22
CA ILE A 70 16.50 -13.24 -3.74
C ILE A 70 16.00 -12.16 -2.78
N PRO A 71 15.12 -11.23 -3.22
CA PRO A 71 14.38 -10.35 -2.32
C PRO A 71 13.69 -11.16 -1.22
N GLY A 72 13.97 -10.82 0.05
CA GLY A 72 13.61 -11.65 1.20
C GLY A 72 12.40 -11.18 2.01
N PHE A 73 11.92 -9.96 1.75
CA PHE A 73 10.82 -9.34 2.52
C PHE A 73 9.58 -9.11 1.67
N GLY A 74 9.40 -9.93 0.63
CA GLY A 74 8.22 -9.96 -0.22
C GLY A 74 8.36 -9.18 -1.54
N GLY A 75 9.57 -8.75 -1.90
CA GLY A 75 9.83 -8.02 -3.15
C GLY A 75 9.41 -8.79 -4.39
N THR A 76 9.71 -10.08 -4.46
CA THR A 76 9.29 -10.93 -5.59
C THR A 76 7.77 -10.96 -5.77
N GLN A 77 7.02 -10.86 -4.68
CA GLN A 77 5.55 -10.95 -4.69
C GLN A 77 4.90 -9.60 -4.91
N ARG A 78 5.33 -8.57 -4.14
CA ARG A 78 4.73 -7.24 -4.24
C ARG A 78 5.07 -6.55 -5.56
N LEU A 79 6.33 -6.63 -6.00
CA LEU A 79 6.72 -6.00 -7.27
C LEU A 79 5.93 -6.59 -8.45
N ALA A 80 5.84 -7.92 -8.54
CA ALA A 80 5.11 -8.58 -9.61
C ALA A 80 3.61 -8.21 -9.65
N ARG A 81 3.00 -7.99 -8.47
CA ARG A 81 1.61 -7.55 -8.35
C ARG A 81 1.41 -6.08 -8.72
N LEU A 82 2.41 -5.24 -8.52
CA LEU A 82 2.33 -3.81 -8.84
C LEU A 82 2.62 -3.52 -10.31
N VAL A 83 3.68 -4.13 -10.87
CA VAL A 83 4.20 -3.75 -12.21
C VAL A 83 4.03 -4.86 -13.25
N GLY A 84 3.45 -5.99 -12.86
CA GLY A 84 3.33 -7.18 -13.69
C GLY A 84 4.59 -8.03 -13.71
N MET A 85 4.43 -9.33 -14.02
CA MET A 85 5.50 -10.32 -13.92
C MET A 85 6.71 -10.03 -14.83
N GLY A 86 6.49 -9.50 -16.03
CA GLY A 86 7.57 -9.22 -16.98
C GLY A 86 8.53 -8.18 -16.44
N ARG A 87 8.01 -7.02 -16.00
CA ARG A 87 8.80 -5.92 -15.43
C ARG A 87 9.46 -6.32 -14.11
N ALA A 88 8.75 -7.04 -13.26
CA ALA A 88 9.33 -7.52 -12.00
C ALA A 88 10.52 -8.45 -12.22
N LYS A 89 10.43 -9.38 -13.19
CA LYS A 89 11.52 -10.27 -13.57
C LYS A 89 12.71 -9.50 -14.13
N GLU A 90 12.46 -8.55 -15.04
CA GLU A 90 13.50 -7.70 -15.61
C GLU A 90 14.29 -7.01 -14.48
N LEU A 91 13.62 -6.26 -13.60
CA LEU A 91 14.25 -5.52 -12.52
C LEU A 91 15.01 -6.41 -11.52
N ILE A 92 14.43 -7.56 -11.15
CA ILE A 92 15.05 -8.48 -10.19
C ILE A 92 16.24 -9.22 -10.83
N PHE A 93 16.15 -9.61 -12.10
CA PHE A 93 17.19 -10.41 -12.75
C PHE A 93 18.39 -9.57 -13.16
N THR A 94 18.16 -8.32 -13.58
CA THR A 94 19.23 -7.41 -14.00
C THR A 94 19.84 -6.63 -12.84
N CYS A 95 19.12 -6.48 -11.73
CA CYS A 95 19.47 -5.57 -10.62
C CYS A 95 19.53 -4.09 -11.03
N ASP A 96 18.92 -3.73 -12.16
CA ASP A 96 18.97 -2.37 -12.64
C ASP A 96 18.22 -1.41 -11.72
N ASN A 97 18.81 -0.22 -11.53
CA ASN A 97 18.16 0.89 -10.90
C ASN A 97 17.27 1.61 -11.91
N ILE A 98 16.02 1.87 -11.52
CA ILE A 98 15.13 2.74 -12.28
C ILE A 98 14.93 4.07 -11.53
N ASN A 99 14.80 5.16 -12.27
CA ASN A 99 14.49 6.47 -11.72
C ASN A 99 12.99 6.61 -11.38
N ALA A 100 12.63 7.72 -10.76
CA ALA A 100 11.25 7.99 -10.34
C ALA A 100 10.26 8.04 -11.51
N GLU A 101 10.68 8.59 -12.66
CA GLU A 101 9.85 8.68 -13.86
C GLU A 101 9.49 7.30 -14.42
N GLU A 102 10.49 6.42 -14.55
CA GLU A 102 10.25 5.04 -14.98
C GLU A 102 9.41 4.27 -13.95
N ALA A 103 9.68 4.45 -12.65
CA ALA A 103 8.87 3.86 -11.59
C ALA A 103 7.38 4.29 -11.67
N TYR A 104 7.12 5.54 -12.04
CA TYR A 104 5.78 6.03 -12.30
C TYR A 104 5.18 5.41 -13.56
N ARG A 105 5.95 5.38 -14.66
CA ARG A 105 5.51 4.83 -15.95
C ARG A 105 5.07 3.37 -15.87
N ILE A 106 5.78 2.56 -15.04
CA ILE A 106 5.44 1.13 -14.86
C ILE A 106 4.42 0.88 -13.75
N GLY A 107 3.95 1.90 -13.05
CA GLY A 107 2.96 1.77 -11.98
C GLY A 107 3.53 1.39 -10.60
N LEU A 108 4.86 1.45 -10.43
CA LEU A 108 5.49 1.20 -9.11
C LEU A 108 5.16 2.33 -8.13
N VAL A 109 5.12 3.59 -8.58
CA VAL A 109 4.74 4.74 -7.76
C VAL A 109 3.51 5.45 -8.30
N ASN A 110 2.74 6.08 -7.41
CA ASN A 110 1.48 6.74 -7.75
C ASN A 110 1.69 8.18 -8.25
N LYS A 111 2.80 8.82 -7.87
CA LYS A 111 3.09 10.21 -8.23
C LYS A 111 4.59 10.49 -8.10
N VAL A 112 5.09 11.38 -8.97
CA VAL A 112 6.43 11.97 -8.87
C VAL A 112 6.29 13.47 -8.72
N VAL A 113 7.09 14.07 -7.84
CA VAL A 113 7.11 15.51 -7.56
C VAL A 113 8.56 15.97 -7.33
N ALA A 114 8.80 17.28 -7.37
CA ALA A 114 10.08 17.84 -6.94
C ALA A 114 10.37 17.47 -5.47
N ASN A 115 11.65 17.28 -5.13
CA ASN A 115 12.03 16.78 -3.81
C ASN A 115 11.51 17.67 -2.66
N GLU A 116 11.54 18.99 -2.84
CA GLU A 116 11.02 19.98 -1.88
C GLU A 116 9.49 19.90 -1.70
N GLU A 117 8.76 19.38 -2.69
CA GLU A 117 7.30 19.23 -2.64
C GLU A 117 6.84 17.88 -2.08
N LEU A 118 7.76 16.93 -1.89
CA LEU A 118 7.41 15.55 -1.53
C LEU A 118 6.55 15.47 -0.28
N MET A 119 6.98 16.08 0.80
CA MET A 119 6.29 16.00 2.08
C MET A 119 4.98 16.82 2.11
N SER A 120 4.92 17.95 1.42
CA SER A 120 3.68 18.73 1.29
C SER A 120 2.64 17.94 0.48
N THR A 121 3.04 17.34 -0.63
CA THR A 121 2.16 16.49 -1.46
C THR A 121 1.65 15.27 -0.68
N ALA A 122 2.52 14.58 0.07
CA ALA A 122 2.10 13.44 0.90
C ALA A 122 1.09 13.85 1.98
N LYS A 123 1.34 14.99 2.66
CA LYS A 123 0.42 15.54 3.67
C LYS A 123 -0.91 15.97 3.06
N ASP A 124 -0.91 16.57 1.88
CA ASP A 124 -2.16 16.99 1.22
C ASP A 124 -2.98 15.78 0.75
N MET A 125 -2.33 14.72 0.28
CA MET A 125 -2.99 13.45 0.00
C MET A 125 -3.59 12.84 1.27
N ALA A 126 -2.85 12.83 2.38
CA ALA A 126 -3.34 12.36 3.67
C ALA A 126 -4.55 13.18 4.16
N LYS A 127 -4.51 14.53 4.06
CA LYS A 127 -5.65 15.40 4.38
C LYS A 127 -6.88 15.07 3.54
N LYS A 128 -6.67 14.84 2.21
CA LYS A 128 -7.75 14.45 1.31
C LYS A 128 -8.36 13.11 1.68
N ILE A 129 -7.57 12.14 2.13
CA ILE A 129 -8.05 10.84 2.61
C ILE A 129 -8.80 11.00 3.94
N ILE A 130 -8.23 11.74 4.90
CA ILE A 130 -8.82 11.98 6.22
C ILE A 130 -10.16 12.72 6.11
N SER A 131 -10.36 13.56 5.07
CA SER A 131 -11.64 14.23 4.82
C SER A 131 -12.77 13.28 4.35
N LYS A 132 -12.52 11.99 4.21
CA LYS A 132 -13.50 10.96 3.88
C LYS A 132 -13.89 10.17 5.12
N GLY A 133 -14.98 9.42 5.05
CA GLY A 133 -15.41 8.54 6.14
C GLY A 133 -14.31 7.54 6.49
N SER A 134 -13.66 7.73 7.65
CA SER A 134 -12.47 6.98 8.03
C SER A 134 -12.71 5.48 8.10
N TYR A 135 -13.90 5.08 8.57
CA TYR A 135 -14.31 3.68 8.61
C TYR A 135 -14.48 3.11 7.21
N ALA A 136 -15.17 3.81 6.31
CA ALA A 136 -15.36 3.37 4.92
C ALA A 136 -14.02 3.22 4.18
N VAL A 137 -13.07 4.15 4.39
CA VAL A 137 -11.71 4.04 3.84
C VAL A 137 -11.00 2.79 4.34
N SER A 138 -11.09 2.50 5.66
CA SER A 138 -10.45 1.32 6.24
C SER A 138 -11.06 0.01 5.72
N ILE A 139 -12.37 -0.04 5.53
CA ILE A 139 -13.07 -1.20 4.98
C ILE A 139 -12.76 -1.37 3.49
N ALA A 140 -12.71 -0.28 2.72
CA ALA A 140 -12.30 -0.34 1.31
C ALA A 140 -10.87 -0.88 1.16
N LYS A 141 -9.93 -0.44 2.01
CA LYS A 141 -8.57 -1.01 2.05
C LYS A 141 -8.60 -2.51 2.34
N ALA A 142 -9.38 -2.94 3.34
CA ALA A 142 -9.50 -4.35 3.68
C ALA A 142 -10.11 -5.17 2.53
N ALA A 143 -11.14 -4.65 1.87
CA ALA A 143 -11.76 -5.29 0.71
C ALA A 143 -10.77 -5.49 -0.44
N ILE A 144 -9.99 -4.45 -0.77
CA ILE A 144 -8.98 -4.50 -1.83
C ILE A 144 -7.88 -5.52 -1.46
N ASN A 145 -7.31 -5.42 -0.24
CA ASN A 145 -6.20 -6.27 0.16
C ASN A 145 -6.58 -7.76 0.24
N ASN A 146 -7.75 -8.06 0.80
CA ASN A 146 -8.18 -9.44 0.98
C ASN A 146 -8.77 -10.04 -0.31
N GLY A 147 -9.43 -9.24 -1.13
CA GLY A 147 -10.06 -9.70 -2.38
C GLY A 147 -9.07 -9.91 -3.53
N TYR A 148 -7.90 -9.26 -3.49
CA TYR A 148 -6.97 -9.23 -4.63
C TYR A 148 -6.50 -10.62 -5.09
N ASP A 149 -6.29 -11.55 -4.16
CA ASP A 149 -5.83 -12.92 -4.44
C ASP A 149 -7.00 -13.95 -4.44
N MET A 150 -8.25 -13.49 -4.28
CA MET A 150 -9.45 -14.35 -4.36
C MET A 150 -9.94 -14.46 -5.81
N ASP A 151 -10.72 -15.50 -6.10
CA ASP A 151 -11.51 -15.48 -7.34
C ASP A 151 -12.55 -14.36 -7.28
N ILE A 152 -12.91 -13.84 -8.44
CA ILE A 152 -13.71 -12.62 -8.54
C ILE A 152 -15.11 -12.77 -7.91
N GLN A 153 -15.72 -13.95 -7.96
CA GLN A 153 -17.06 -14.16 -7.38
C GLN A 153 -17.02 -14.06 -5.87
N ASN A 154 -16.10 -14.77 -5.21
CA ASN A 154 -15.92 -14.71 -3.76
C ASN A 154 -15.45 -13.34 -3.29
N ALA A 155 -14.57 -12.67 -4.07
CA ALA A 155 -14.15 -11.29 -3.77
C ALA A 155 -15.32 -10.31 -3.78
N VAL A 156 -16.21 -10.38 -4.78
CA VAL A 156 -17.40 -9.51 -4.89
C VAL A 156 -18.42 -9.82 -3.81
N GLU A 157 -18.60 -11.11 -3.44
CA GLU A 157 -19.47 -11.48 -2.31
C GLU A 157 -18.95 -10.91 -0.98
N MET A 158 -17.65 -11.03 -0.74
CA MET A 158 -17.00 -10.39 0.42
C MET A 158 -17.17 -8.86 0.39
N GLU A 159 -16.99 -8.21 -0.75
CA GLU A 159 -17.23 -6.77 -0.92
C GLU A 159 -18.67 -6.40 -0.58
N ALA A 160 -19.66 -7.17 -1.04
CA ALA A 160 -21.08 -6.93 -0.74
C ALA A 160 -21.36 -7.00 0.78
N ASN A 161 -20.76 -7.97 1.48
CA ASN A 161 -20.87 -8.07 2.93
C ASN A 161 -20.25 -6.85 3.63
N LEU A 162 -19.05 -6.45 3.22
CA LEU A 162 -18.36 -5.26 3.76
C LEU A 162 -19.12 -3.96 3.43
N PHE A 163 -19.70 -3.85 2.24
CA PHE A 163 -20.59 -2.74 1.87
C PHE A 163 -21.79 -2.67 2.80
N GLY A 164 -22.47 -3.80 3.07
CA GLY A 164 -23.59 -3.88 4.02
C GLY A 164 -23.19 -3.36 5.40
N ILE A 165 -22.00 -3.75 5.90
CA ILE A 165 -21.47 -3.27 7.18
C ILE A 165 -21.28 -1.73 7.17
N THR A 166 -20.71 -1.18 6.10
CA THR A 166 -20.53 0.29 5.99
C THR A 166 -21.88 1.03 5.95
N CYS A 167 -22.92 0.41 5.39
CA CYS A 167 -24.27 0.98 5.34
C CYS A 167 -24.94 1.13 6.71
N SER A 168 -24.47 0.43 7.74
CA SER A 168 -24.98 0.53 9.10
C SER A 168 -24.37 1.69 9.92
N THR A 169 -23.43 2.45 9.36
CA THR A 169 -22.72 3.52 10.06
C THR A 169 -23.45 4.85 10.06
N HIS A 170 -23.16 5.68 11.07
CA HIS A 170 -23.61 7.08 11.11
C HIS A 170 -23.08 7.87 9.91
N ASP A 171 -21.80 7.70 9.57
CA ASP A 171 -21.14 8.40 8.46
C ASP A 171 -21.84 8.16 7.11
N LYS A 172 -22.35 6.94 6.88
CA LYS A 172 -23.14 6.65 5.68
C LYS A 172 -24.43 7.48 5.64
N LYS A 173 -25.16 7.58 6.77
CA LYS A 173 -26.40 8.36 6.83
C LYS A 173 -26.11 9.85 6.60
N GLU A 174 -25.12 10.38 7.30
CA GLU A 174 -24.68 11.77 7.15
C GLU A 174 -24.20 12.06 5.72
N GLY A 175 -23.31 11.24 5.17
CA GLY A 175 -22.77 11.43 3.83
C GLY A 175 -23.83 11.42 2.74
N MET A 176 -24.81 10.50 2.82
CA MET A 176 -25.93 10.45 1.86
C MET A 176 -26.88 11.63 2.03
N THR A 177 -27.20 12.01 3.27
CA THR A 177 -28.06 13.17 3.54
C THR A 177 -27.41 14.46 3.03
N ALA A 178 -26.14 14.68 3.37
CA ALA A 178 -25.39 15.85 2.90
C ALA A 178 -25.32 15.93 1.37
N PHE A 179 -25.15 14.78 0.71
CA PHE A 179 -25.16 14.72 -0.77
C PHE A 179 -26.50 15.16 -1.36
N LEU A 180 -27.62 14.66 -0.80
CA LEU A 180 -28.97 15.05 -1.27
C LEU A 180 -29.26 16.51 -1.00
N GLU A 181 -28.80 17.03 0.14
CA GLU A 181 -28.96 18.42 0.56
C GLU A 181 -27.95 19.39 -0.10
N ARG A 182 -27.00 18.88 -0.88
CA ARG A 182 -25.94 19.64 -1.54
C ARG A 182 -25.08 20.45 -0.59
N ARG A 183 -24.80 19.91 0.59
CA ARG A 183 -23.92 20.51 1.60
C ARG A 183 -22.67 19.65 1.85
N ALA A 184 -21.68 20.21 2.53
CA ALA A 184 -20.56 19.42 3.04
C ALA A 184 -21.02 18.42 4.08
N ALA A 185 -20.49 17.18 4.00
CA ALA A 185 -20.75 16.15 5.01
C ALA A 185 -19.78 16.32 6.19
N ASP A 186 -20.29 16.12 7.40
CA ASP A 186 -19.48 15.99 8.62
C ASP A 186 -19.23 14.50 8.91
N LEU A 187 -18.11 13.98 8.39
CA LEU A 187 -17.72 12.57 8.50
C LEU A 187 -16.71 12.32 9.64
N THR A 188 -16.64 13.22 10.61
CA THR A 188 -15.66 13.18 11.70
C THR A 188 -16.10 12.32 12.89
N ALA A 189 -17.35 11.90 12.91
CA ALA A 189 -17.92 11.13 14.02
C ALA A 189 -17.66 9.62 13.83
N VAL A 190 -16.59 9.11 14.43
CA VAL A 190 -16.45 7.67 14.68
C VAL A 190 -17.40 7.29 15.83
N SER A 191 -18.69 7.18 15.58
CA SER A 191 -19.57 6.52 16.53
C SER A 191 -19.52 5.01 16.27
N TYR A 192 -18.80 4.30 17.12
CA TYR A 192 -19.02 2.87 17.30
C TYR A 192 -20.42 2.72 17.92
N THR A 193 -21.41 2.41 17.11
CA THR A 193 -22.55 1.72 17.64
C THR A 193 -22.04 0.34 18.08
N HIS A 194 -22.04 0.09 19.38
CA HIS A 194 -21.76 -1.22 19.92
C HIS A 194 -22.73 -2.21 19.27
N LEU A 195 -22.22 -3.09 18.41
CA LEU A 195 -22.89 -4.34 18.10
C LEU A 195 -22.77 -5.17 19.39
N THR A 196 -23.75 -5.09 20.26
CA THR A 196 -24.04 -6.12 21.25
C THR A 196 -24.55 -7.32 20.46
N LEU A 197 -23.71 -8.34 20.36
CA LEU A 197 -24.11 -9.69 19.97
C LEU A 197 -24.89 -10.33 21.10
#